data_b2407263f1a906b76ccea7454e00b057
#
_entry.id   b2407263f1a906b76ccea7454e00b057
#
_cell.length_a   1.000
_cell.length_b   1.000
_cell.length_c   1.000
_cell.angle_alpha   90.00
_cell.angle_beta   90.00
_cell.angle_gamma   90.00
#
_symmetry.space_group_name_H-M   'P 1'
#
loop_
_entity.id
_entity.type
_entity.pdbx_description
1 polymer ?
#
loop_
_entity_poly.entity_id
_entity_poly.type
_entity_poly.pdbx_seq_one_letter_code
_entity_poly.pdbx_strand_id
1 'polypeptide(L)'
;TDEKDMKSYMILDLGTVVHERIQEAIRFHVNHNDEESKIFIEDKINIPLLSLVGSYDVGLLNTKDEFYLWDIKTAAAYKWTTKFGLKKNRKPLSDINYKLQLGTYAMGIREKYKPKKLHMYLYWYNKNTSQVREQIVAPEWEEKAHEYWTNLNEILRWFPDGVDFEKSEELDPGISYGVPFQDWECKYCQFNSICP
;
A
#
# COMPACT_ATOMS: atom_id res chain seq x y z
N THR A 1 2.65 -5.81 27.02
CA THR A 1 1.53 -5.85 26.07
C THR A 1 0.67 -4.64 26.38
N ASP A 2 0.82 -3.57 25.56
CA ASP A 2 -0.02 -2.39 25.69
C ASP A 2 -1.46 -2.80 25.36
N GLU A 3 -2.31 -2.82 26.37
CA GLU A 3 -3.74 -2.92 26.17
C GLU A 3 -4.19 -1.70 25.38
N LYS A 4 -4.51 -1.90 24.10
CA LYS A 4 -5.19 -0.86 23.32
C LYS A 4 -6.50 -0.56 24.01
N ASP A 5 -6.76 0.71 24.31
CA ASP A 5 -8.01 1.11 24.90
C ASP A 5 -9.20 0.87 23.93
N MET A 6 -10.41 0.82 24.45
CA MET A 6 -11.63 0.60 23.67
C MET A 6 -11.75 1.55 22.48
N LYS A 7 -11.32 2.80 22.65
CA LYS A 7 -11.35 3.83 21.60
C LYS A 7 -10.42 3.48 20.43
N SER A 8 -9.23 2.95 20.72
CA SER A 8 -8.28 2.50 19.70
C SER A 8 -8.83 1.32 18.90
N TYR A 9 -9.50 0.36 19.56
CA TYR A 9 -10.18 -0.73 18.88
C TYR A 9 -11.29 -0.23 17.97
N MET A 10 -12.18 0.64 18.45
CA MET A 10 -13.26 1.21 17.64
C MET A 10 -12.77 1.98 16.42
N ILE A 11 -11.63 2.68 16.53
CA ILE A 11 -11.04 3.41 15.39
C ILE A 11 -10.51 2.44 14.33
N LEU A 12 -9.93 1.31 14.75
CA LEU A 12 -9.47 0.26 13.83
C LEU A 12 -10.66 -0.41 13.14
N ASP A 13 -11.66 -0.84 13.89
CA ASP A 13 -12.87 -1.49 13.39
C ASP A 13 -13.61 -0.62 12.37
N LEU A 14 -13.71 0.69 12.63
CA LEU A 14 -14.28 1.62 11.67
C LEU A 14 -13.54 1.61 10.31
N GLY A 15 -12.21 1.44 10.34
CA GLY A 15 -11.43 1.28 9.11
C GLY A 15 -11.87 0.06 8.31
N THR A 16 -11.96 -1.09 8.96
CA THR A 16 -12.37 -2.36 8.36
C THR A 16 -13.80 -2.30 7.82
N VAL A 17 -14.75 -1.81 8.63
CA VAL A 17 -16.15 -1.65 8.20
C VAL A 17 -16.29 -0.76 6.97
N VAL A 18 -15.53 0.34 6.92
CA VAL A 18 -15.55 1.24 5.75
C VAL A 18 -15.02 0.54 4.51
N HIS A 19 -13.92 -0.23 4.62
CA HIS A 19 -13.39 -1.03 3.51
C HIS A 19 -14.45 -1.99 2.98
N GLU A 20 -15.03 -2.81 3.83
CA GLU A 20 -16.06 -3.79 3.48
C GLU A 20 -17.26 -3.13 2.77
N ARG A 21 -17.75 -2.01 3.28
CA ARG A 21 -18.88 -1.28 2.68
C ARG A 21 -18.56 -0.71 1.31
N ILE A 22 -17.35 -0.19 1.11
CA ILE A 22 -16.92 0.30 -0.20
C ILE A 22 -16.80 -0.87 -1.18
N GLN A 23 -16.20 -1.97 -0.78
CA GLN A 23 -16.06 -3.18 -1.59
C GLN A 23 -17.43 -3.77 -1.99
N GLU A 24 -18.37 -3.86 -1.04
CA GLU A 24 -19.75 -4.28 -1.32
C GLU A 24 -20.45 -3.37 -2.32
N ALA A 25 -20.33 -2.05 -2.14
CA ALA A 25 -20.95 -1.07 -3.04
C ALA A 25 -20.39 -1.16 -4.47
N ILE A 26 -19.08 -1.33 -4.62
CA ILE A 26 -18.42 -1.51 -5.92
C ILE A 26 -18.89 -2.81 -6.56
N ARG A 27 -18.89 -3.92 -5.81
CA ARG A 27 -19.37 -5.22 -6.30
C ARG A 27 -20.82 -5.15 -6.78
N PHE A 28 -21.67 -4.53 -5.98
CA PHE A 28 -23.08 -4.35 -6.35
C PHE A 28 -23.22 -3.55 -7.64
N HIS A 29 -22.49 -2.45 -7.75
CA HIS A 29 -22.56 -1.57 -8.92
C HIS A 29 -22.08 -2.27 -10.20
N VAL A 30 -20.96 -2.97 -10.14
CA VAL A 30 -20.40 -3.70 -11.30
C VAL A 30 -21.34 -4.82 -11.73
N ASN A 31 -21.82 -5.66 -10.81
CA ASN A 31 -22.73 -6.76 -11.15
C ASN A 31 -24.05 -6.32 -11.78
N HIS A 32 -24.51 -5.07 -11.52
CA HIS A 32 -25.76 -4.56 -12.08
C HIS A 32 -25.58 -3.79 -13.40
N ASN A 33 -24.41 -3.24 -13.65
CA ASN A 33 -24.21 -2.34 -14.79
C ASN A 33 -23.19 -2.87 -15.82
N ASP A 34 -22.39 -3.88 -15.45
CA ASP A 34 -21.35 -4.43 -16.32
C ASP A 34 -21.13 -5.91 -15.97
N GLU A 35 -22.06 -6.76 -16.37
CA GLU A 35 -22.03 -8.20 -16.09
C GLU A 35 -20.87 -8.93 -16.76
N GLU A 36 -20.23 -8.33 -17.77
CA GLU A 36 -19.11 -8.94 -18.49
C GLU A 36 -17.75 -8.67 -17.82
N SER A 37 -17.67 -7.63 -17.01
CA SER A 37 -16.44 -7.31 -16.26
C SER A 37 -16.29 -8.21 -15.05
N LYS A 38 -15.03 -8.56 -14.74
CA LYS A 38 -14.66 -9.39 -13.58
C LYS A 38 -14.19 -8.52 -12.45
N ILE A 39 -14.86 -8.62 -11.29
CA ILE A 39 -14.45 -7.94 -10.06
C ILE A 39 -13.74 -8.91 -9.13
N PHE A 40 -12.68 -8.42 -8.51
CA PHE A 40 -11.86 -9.13 -7.53
C PHE A 40 -11.82 -8.30 -6.24
N ILE A 41 -12.10 -8.92 -5.12
CA ILE A 41 -12.08 -8.31 -3.79
C ILE A 41 -11.15 -9.13 -2.91
N GLU A 42 -10.19 -8.47 -2.23
CA GLU A 42 -9.18 -9.13 -1.38
C GLU A 42 -8.48 -10.29 -2.09
N ASP A 43 -8.26 -10.13 -3.40
CA ASP A 43 -7.66 -11.19 -4.17
C ASP A 43 -6.14 -11.23 -4.00
N LYS A 44 -5.62 -12.45 -3.95
CA LYS A 44 -4.22 -12.70 -3.64
C LYS A 44 -3.33 -12.62 -4.87
N ILE A 45 -2.20 -11.99 -4.67
CA ILE A 45 -1.05 -12.06 -5.56
C ILE A 45 0.06 -12.89 -4.93
N ASN A 46 0.86 -13.54 -5.76
CA ASN A 46 2.09 -14.22 -5.38
C ASN A 46 3.14 -13.93 -6.44
N ILE A 47 4.30 -13.43 -6.01
CA ILE A 47 5.45 -13.14 -6.87
C ILE A 47 6.64 -13.94 -6.33
N PRO A 48 6.78 -15.24 -6.73
CA PRO A 48 7.75 -16.15 -6.13
C PRO A 48 9.20 -15.68 -6.28
N LEU A 49 9.54 -15.06 -7.40
CA LEU A 49 10.90 -14.55 -7.68
C LEU A 49 11.35 -13.48 -6.67
N LEU A 50 10.41 -12.76 -6.07
CA LEU A 50 10.67 -11.73 -5.08
C LEU A 50 10.26 -12.17 -3.66
N SER A 51 9.84 -13.42 -3.49
CA SER A 51 9.34 -13.96 -2.21
C SER A 51 8.18 -13.14 -1.62
N LEU A 52 7.31 -12.61 -2.47
CA LEU A 52 6.22 -11.72 -2.09
C LEU A 52 4.86 -12.39 -2.21
N VAL A 53 4.05 -12.21 -1.17
CA VAL A 53 2.63 -12.58 -1.14
C VAL A 53 1.85 -11.40 -0.57
N GLY A 54 0.69 -11.11 -1.14
CA GLY A 54 -0.18 -10.05 -0.64
C GLY A 54 -1.60 -10.17 -1.18
N SER A 55 -2.48 -9.30 -0.72
CA SER A 55 -3.82 -9.12 -1.28
C SER A 55 -4.07 -7.64 -1.53
N TYR A 56 -4.79 -7.35 -2.60
CA TYR A 56 -5.23 -5.99 -2.93
C TYR A 56 -6.72 -5.83 -2.65
N ASP A 57 -7.14 -4.62 -2.31
CA ASP A 57 -8.50 -4.37 -1.84
C ASP A 57 -9.56 -4.60 -2.93
N VAL A 58 -9.37 -4.00 -4.12
CA VAL A 58 -10.31 -4.09 -5.25
C VAL A 58 -9.58 -4.12 -6.57
N GLY A 59 -9.99 -5.04 -7.44
CA GLY A 59 -9.59 -5.12 -8.83
C GLY A 59 -10.79 -5.29 -9.76
N LEU A 60 -10.73 -4.69 -10.95
CA LEU A 60 -11.70 -4.85 -12.00
C LEU A 60 -10.98 -5.13 -13.32
N LEU A 61 -11.30 -6.23 -13.97
CA LEU A 61 -10.85 -6.54 -15.33
C LEU A 61 -12.04 -6.37 -16.28
N ASN A 62 -11.96 -5.38 -17.16
CA ASN A 62 -13.02 -5.11 -18.14
C ASN A 62 -12.89 -5.96 -19.39
N THR A 63 -13.89 -5.90 -20.27
CA THR A 63 -13.97 -6.63 -21.55
C THR A 63 -12.90 -6.23 -22.57
N LYS A 64 -12.16 -5.13 -22.34
CA LYS A 64 -11.07 -4.67 -23.20
C LYS A 64 -9.69 -5.16 -22.71
N ASP A 65 -9.65 -6.06 -21.73
CA ASP A 65 -8.46 -6.51 -21.05
C ASP A 65 -7.70 -5.37 -20.32
N GLU A 66 -8.42 -4.36 -19.83
CA GLU A 66 -7.85 -3.32 -18.99
C GLU A 66 -8.16 -3.64 -17.53
N PHE A 67 -7.13 -3.60 -16.67
CA PHE A 67 -7.25 -3.85 -15.25
C PHE A 67 -7.22 -2.53 -14.48
N TYR A 68 -8.17 -2.36 -13.58
CA TYR A 68 -8.26 -1.22 -12.67
C TYR A 68 -8.03 -1.74 -11.27
N LEU A 69 -7.03 -1.19 -10.59
CA LEU A 69 -6.61 -1.58 -9.25
C LEU A 69 -6.85 -0.41 -8.29
N TRP A 70 -7.61 -0.65 -7.23
CA TRP A 70 -7.80 0.30 -6.15
C TRP A 70 -7.29 -0.26 -4.83
N ASP A 71 -6.61 0.61 -4.09
CA ASP A 71 -6.24 0.40 -2.70
C ASP A 71 -6.95 1.46 -1.85
N ILE A 72 -7.75 1.02 -0.88
CA ILE A 72 -8.64 1.87 -0.09
C ILE A 72 -7.89 2.38 1.13
N LYS A 73 -7.82 3.68 1.29
CA LYS A 73 -7.15 4.34 2.42
C LYS A 73 -8.12 5.19 3.22
N THR A 74 -8.31 4.85 4.48
CA THR A 74 -9.11 5.67 5.40
C THR A 74 -8.22 6.71 6.08
N ALA A 75 -8.73 7.93 6.21
CA ALA A 75 -8.02 9.04 6.83
C ALA A 75 -8.90 9.79 7.83
N ALA A 76 -8.37 10.07 9.02
CA ALA A 76 -8.96 11.00 9.95
C ALA A 76 -8.80 12.46 9.46
N ALA A 77 -9.57 13.40 10.03
CA ALA A 77 -9.59 14.80 9.59
C ALA A 77 -8.21 15.44 9.50
N TYR A 78 -7.31 15.17 10.45
CA TYR A 78 -5.95 15.70 10.42
C TYR A 78 -5.16 15.23 9.21
N LYS A 79 -5.12 13.90 8.97
CA LYS A 79 -4.42 13.30 7.84
C LYS A 79 -5.01 13.77 6.51
N TRP A 80 -6.35 13.85 6.44
CA TRP A 80 -7.05 14.36 5.27
C TRP A 80 -6.68 15.81 4.94
N THR A 81 -6.75 16.70 5.96
CA THR A 81 -6.43 18.11 5.79
C THR A 81 -4.96 18.33 5.44
N THR A 82 -4.06 17.52 6.00
CA THR A 82 -2.62 17.60 5.69
C THR A 82 -2.34 17.17 4.26
N LYS A 83 -3.03 16.13 3.77
CA LYS A 83 -2.81 15.61 2.41
C LYS A 83 -3.52 16.45 1.34
N PHE A 84 -4.76 16.84 1.59
CA PHE A 84 -5.62 17.47 0.58
C PHE A 84 -6.01 18.91 0.91
N GLY A 85 -5.63 19.42 2.07
CA GLY A 85 -5.97 20.77 2.51
C GLY A 85 -5.17 21.86 1.79
N LEU A 86 -5.80 23.03 1.67
CA LEU A 86 -5.24 24.21 0.99
C LEU A 86 -4.18 24.97 1.81
N LYS A 87 -3.72 24.46 2.93
CA LYS A 87 -2.72 25.15 3.77
C LYS A 87 -1.35 25.13 3.09
N LYS A 88 -1.00 26.23 2.46
CA LYS A 88 0.24 26.48 1.68
C LYS A 88 1.56 26.19 2.43
N ASN A 89 1.56 26.02 3.74
CA ASN A 89 2.77 25.93 4.56
C ASN A 89 3.03 24.55 5.17
N ARG A 90 2.27 23.53 4.81
CA ARG A 90 2.53 22.16 5.28
C ARG A 90 3.07 21.30 4.15
N LYS A 91 4.19 20.61 4.40
CA LYS A 91 4.63 19.53 3.49
C LYS A 91 3.49 18.50 3.41
N PRO A 92 3.04 18.14 2.20
CA PRO A 92 2.04 17.09 2.05
C PRO A 92 2.57 15.80 2.68
N LEU A 93 1.68 15.04 3.30
CA LEU A 93 2.04 13.71 3.78
C LEU A 93 2.55 12.87 2.60
N SER A 94 3.69 12.24 2.81
CA SER A 94 4.22 11.30 1.84
C SER A 94 3.25 10.12 1.66
N ASP A 95 3.04 9.72 0.43
CA ASP A 95 2.24 8.55 0.04
C ASP A 95 3.08 7.50 -0.70
N ILE A 96 4.41 7.62 -0.58
CA ILE A 96 5.38 6.75 -1.25
C ILE A 96 5.09 5.27 -0.93
N ASN A 97 4.89 4.94 0.35
CA ASN A 97 4.63 3.56 0.78
C ASN A 97 3.35 2.99 0.14
N TYR A 98 2.30 3.80 0.02
CA TYR A 98 1.05 3.35 -0.62
C TYR A 98 1.20 3.17 -2.12
N LYS A 99 1.98 4.04 -2.77
CA LYS A 99 2.29 3.92 -4.20
C LYS A 99 3.18 2.70 -4.47
N LEU A 100 4.15 2.46 -3.59
CA LEU A 100 5.01 1.28 -3.66
C LEU A 100 4.18 -0.01 -3.48
N GLN A 101 3.24 -0.01 -2.53
CA GLN A 101 2.31 -1.11 -2.31
C GLN A 101 1.49 -1.40 -3.56
N LEU A 102 0.90 -0.36 -4.19
CA LEU A 102 0.16 -0.53 -5.44
C LEU A 102 1.04 -1.02 -6.59
N GLY A 103 2.27 -0.50 -6.72
CA GLY A 103 3.23 -0.99 -7.71
C GLY A 103 3.56 -2.46 -7.51
N THR A 104 3.68 -2.91 -6.24
CA THR A 104 3.87 -4.31 -5.90
C THR A 104 2.69 -5.18 -6.34
N TYR A 105 1.47 -4.74 -6.06
CA TYR A 105 0.27 -5.45 -6.51
C TYR A 105 0.17 -5.50 -8.04
N ALA A 106 0.54 -4.41 -8.71
CA ALA A 106 0.54 -4.32 -10.17
C ALA A 106 1.42 -5.40 -10.81
N MET A 107 2.62 -5.64 -10.28
CA MET A 107 3.50 -6.73 -10.76
C MET A 107 2.80 -8.09 -10.69
N GLY A 108 2.20 -8.43 -9.54
CA GLY A 108 1.50 -9.70 -9.38
C GLY A 108 0.26 -9.82 -10.26
N ILE A 109 -0.46 -8.72 -10.49
CA ILE A 109 -1.60 -8.66 -11.39
C ILE A 109 -1.16 -8.89 -12.85
N ARG A 110 -0.05 -8.28 -13.28
CA ARG A 110 0.49 -8.51 -14.63
C ARG A 110 0.89 -9.97 -14.86
N GLU A 111 1.49 -10.59 -13.87
CA GLU A 111 1.87 -12.00 -13.96
C GLU A 111 0.62 -12.91 -14.04
N LYS A 112 -0.38 -12.65 -13.18
CA LYS A 112 -1.57 -13.47 -13.02
C LYS A 112 -2.60 -13.31 -14.13
N TYR A 113 -2.91 -12.06 -14.51
CA TYR A 113 -4.02 -11.74 -15.42
C TYR A 113 -3.58 -11.24 -16.80
N LYS A 114 -2.32 -10.81 -16.95
CA LYS A 114 -1.73 -10.32 -18.20
C LYS A 114 -2.56 -9.26 -18.92
N PRO A 115 -3.05 -8.23 -18.21
CA PRO A 115 -3.91 -7.21 -18.81
C PRO A 115 -3.14 -6.39 -19.85
N LYS A 116 -3.84 -5.91 -20.88
CA LYS A 116 -3.28 -4.99 -21.89
C LYS A 116 -2.87 -3.65 -21.28
N LYS A 117 -3.67 -3.16 -20.34
CA LYS A 117 -3.40 -1.94 -19.58
C LYS A 117 -3.72 -2.17 -18.11
N LEU A 118 -2.99 -1.50 -17.25
CA LEU A 118 -3.22 -1.51 -15.82
C LEU A 118 -3.26 -0.08 -15.30
N HIS A 119 -4.34 0.24 -14.59
CA HIS A 119 -4.60 1.54 -13.98
C HIS A 119 -4.59 1.39 -12.47
N MET A 120 -3.87 2.25 -11.77
CA MET A 120 -3.68 2.18 -10.32
C MET A 120 -4.25 3.42 -9.64
N TYR A 121 -5.00 3.22 -8.55
CA TYR A 121 -5.66 4.28 -7.81
C TYR A 121 -5.54 4.08 -6.31
N LEU A 122 -5.30 5.17 -5.58
CA LEU A 122 -5.54 5.25 -4.15
C LEU A 122 -6.94 5.85 -3.93
N TYR A 123 -7.83 5.08 -3.31
CA TYR A 123 -9.18 5.53 -2.97
C TYR A 123 -9.21 6.01 -1.53
N TRP A 124 -9.27 7.31 -1.34
CA TRP A 124 -9.22 7.95 -0.04
C TRP A 124 -10.62 8.21 0.51
N TYR A 125 -10.86 7.76 1.73
CA TYR A 125 -12.10 8.02 2.48
C TYR A 125 -11.81 8.81 3.76
N ASN A 126 -12.50 9.93 3.96
CA ASN A 126 -12.43 10.74 5.17
C ASN A 126 -13.41 10.21 6.21
N LYS A 127 -12.91 9.64 7.31
CA LYS A 127 -13.73 9.05 8.38
C LYS A 127 -14.65 10.07 9.08
N ASN A 128 -14.32 11.37 9.05
CA ASN A 128 -15.07 12.40 9.77
C ASN A 128 -16.16 13.05 8.91
N THR A 129 -15.99 13.12 7.60
CA THR A 129 -16.90 13.85 6.70
C THR A 129 -17.49 13.00 5.61
N SER A 130 -17.10 11.72 5.52
CA SER A 130 -17.47 10.79 4.44
C SER A 130 -17.09 11.27 3.03
N GLN A 131 -16.19 12.25 2.93
CA GLN A 131 -15.66 12.68 1.65
C GLN A 131 -14.76 11.61 1.06
N VAL A 132 -14.84 11.46 -0.25
CA VAL A 132 -13.99 10.54 -1.00
C VAL A 132 -13.12 11.30 -1.99
N ARG A 133 -11.93 10.77 -2.26
CA ARG A 133 -11.06 11.23 -3.34
C ARG A 133 -10.34 10.05 -3.95
N GLU A 134 -10.29 10.04 -5.27
CA GLU A 134 -9.47 9.13 -6.02
C GLU A 134 -8.17 9.83 -6.44
N GLN A 135 -7.05 9.15 -6.28
CA GLN A 135 -5.73 9.62 -6.68
C GLN A 135 -5.14 8.61 -7.64
N ILE A 136 -4.89 9.05 -8.87
CA ILE A 136 -4.19 8.24 -9.88
C ILE A 136 -2.75 8.01 -9.40
N VAL A 137 -2.28 6.77 -9.52
CA VAL A 137 -0.88 6.40 -9.30
C VAL A 137 -0.25 6.06 -10.64
N ALA A 138 0.84 6.75 -10.94
CA ALA A 138 1.48 6.64 -12.23
C ALA A 138 2.15 5.25 -12.43
N PRO A 139 2.22 4.76 -13.68
CA PRO A 139 2.73 3.41 -13.97
C PRO A 139 4.17 3.16 -13.54
N GLU A 140 5.01 4.19 -13.47
CA GLU A 140 6.41 4.07 -13.02
C GLU A 140 6.55 3.51 -11.59
N TRP A 141 5.48 3.48 -10.81
CA TRP A 141 5.51 2.87 -9.47
C TRP A 141 5.59 1.35 -9.49
N GLU A 142 5.22 0.72 -10.58
CA GLU A 142 5.45 -0.71 -10.79
C GLU A 142 6.96 -1.01 -10.92
N GLU A 143 7.68 -0.20 -11.72
CA GLU A 143 9.13 -0.33 -11.88
C GLU A 143 9.89 -0.01 -10.57
N LYS A 144 9.51 1.06 -9.88
CA LYS A 144 10.07 1.40 -8.55
C LYS A 144 9.83 0.31 -7.51
N ALA A 145 8.67 -0.34 -7.54
CA ALA A 145 8.39 -1.47 -6.66
C ALA A 145 9.28 -2.67 -6.99
N HIS A 146 9.46 -2.96 -8.27
CA HIS A 146 10.36 -4.05 -8.70
C HIS A 146 11.80 -3.79 -8.25
N GLU A 147 12.32 -2.60 -8.47
CA GLU A 147 13.66 -2.18 -8.04
C GLU A 147 13.80 -2.31 -6.51
N TYR A 148 12.85 -1.76 -5.76
CA TYR A 148 12.84 -1.84 -4.29
C TYR A 148 12.92 -3.27 -3.77
N TRP A 149 12.06 -4.17 -4.28
CA TRP A 149 12.03 -5.55 -3.81
C TRP A 149 13.23 -6.37 -4.30
N THR A 150 13.77 -6.07 -5.47
CA THR A 150 15.00 -6.69 -5.96
C THR A 150 16.17 -6.34 -5.06
N ASN A 151 16.35 -5.05 -4.76
CA ASN A 151 17.40 -4.58 -3.87
C ASN A 151 17.28 -5.19 -2.46
N LEU A 152 16.04 -5.23 -1.92
CA LEU A 152 15.81 -5.84 -0.61
C LEU A 152 16.13 -7.34 -0.61
N ASN A 153 15.77 -8.09 -1.64
CA ASN A 153 16.11 -9.50 -1.75
C ASN A 153 17.61 -9.74 -1.90
N GLU A 154 18.35 -8.86 -2.58
CA GLU A 154 19.81 -8.91 -2.65
C GLU A 154 20.44 -8.73 -1.27
N ILE A 155 19.98 -7.72 -0.51
CA ILE A 155 20.43 -7.50 0.87
C ILE A 155 20.15 -8.73 1.74
N LEU A 156 18.94 -9.30 1.67
CA LEU A 156 18.58 -10.47 2.47
C LEU A 156 19.43 -11.71 2.14
N ARG A 157 19.98 -11.83 0.92
CA ARG A 157 20.92 -12.90 0.57
C ARG A 157 22.27 -12.79 1.28
N TRP A 158 22.67 -11.59 1.68
CA TRP A 158 23.90 -11.39 2.46
C TRP A 158 23.73 -11.82 3.92
N PHE A 159 22.49 -11.96 4.38
CA PHE A 159 22.15 -12.34 5.75
C PHE A 159 21.23 -13.58 5.78
N PRO A 160 21.70 -14.76 5.30
CA PRO A 160 20.86 -15.95 5.17
C PRO A 160 20.31 -16.44 6.51
N ASP A 161 21.01 -16.19 7.60
CA ASP A 161 20.63 -16.55 8.97
C ASP A 161 19.94 -15.38 9.74
N GLY A 162 19.59 -14.32 9.03
CA GLY A 162 19.08 -13.07 9.61
C GLY A 162 20.17 -12.06 9.90
N VAL A 163 19.77 -10.82 10.21
CA VAL A 163 20.69 -9.75 10.58
C VAL A 163 21.18 -9.99 12.01
N ASP A 164 22.48 -10.19 12.18
CA ASP A 164 23.09 -10.18 13.51
C ASP A 164 23.21 -8.73 13.99
N PHE A 165 22.31 -8.33 14.86
CA PHE A 165 22.29 -6.96 15.40
C PHE A 165 23.53 -6.62 16.24
N GLU A 166 24.30 -7.61 16.72
CA GLU A 166 25.58 -7.35 17.39
C GLU A 166 26.68 -6.94 16.40
N LYS A 167 26.48 -7.26 15.12
CA LYS A 167 27.35 -6.86 13.99
C LYS A 167 26.73 -5.77 13.12
N SER A 168 25.76 -5.04 13.63
CA SER A 168 25.05 -4.00 12.88
C SER A 168 25.95 -2.83 12.43
N GLU A 169 27.18 -2.75 12.93
CA GLU A 169 28.20 -1.82 12.41
C GLU A 169 28.57 -2.09 10.94
N GLU A 170 28.25 -3.28 10.41
CA GLU A 170 28.41 -3.62 8.99
C GLU A 170 27.29 -3.03 8.10
N LEU A 171 26.18 -2.62 8.71
CA LEU A 171 25.10 -1.93 8.02
C LEU A 171 25.32 -0.43 8.18
N ASP A 172 25.88 0.20 7.14
CA ASP A 172 26.01 1.65 7.11
C ASP A 172 24.61 2.30 7.05
N PRO A 173 24.15 2.99 8.11
CA PRO A 173 22.85 3.63 8.14
C PRO A 173 22.74 4.80 7.16
N GLY A 174 23.86 5.30 6.64
CA GLY A 174 23.92 6.32 5.60
C GLY A 174 23.66 5.77 4.19
N ILE A 175 23.74 4.45 4.01
CA ILE A 175 23.44 3.82 2.72
C ILE A 175 21.93 3.56 2.66
N SER A 176 21.25 4.31 1.79
CA SER A 176 19.89 3.99 1.38
C SER A 176 19.91 2.70 0.57
N TYR A 177 19.68 1.57 1.21
CA TYR A 177 19.53 0.26 0.55
C TYR A 177 18.24 0.20 -0.33
N GLY A 178 17.79 1.33 -0.84
CA GLY A 178 16.57 1.44 -1.64
C GLY A 178 15.27 1.39 -0.82
N VAL A 179 15.39 1.23 0.51
CA VAL A 179 14.22 1.28 1.40
C VAL A 179 13.88 2.75 1.64
N PRO A 180 12.69 3.22 1.26
CA PRO A 180 12.30 4.60 1.52
C PRO A 180 11.92 4.76 2.99
N PHE A 181 12.89 4.67 3.89
CA PHE A 181 12.70 5.01 5.29
C PHE A 181 12.41 6.51 5.38
N GLN A 182 11.29 6.81 6.01
CA GLN A 182 10.99 8.19 6.36
C GLN A 182 11.48 8.42 7.80
N ASP A 183 12.06 9.58 8.06
CA ASP A 183 12.61 9.94 9.38
C ASP A 183 11.66 9.66 10.55
N TRP A 184 10.35 9.71 10.32
CA TRP A 184 9.36 9.42 11.35
C TRP A 184 9.24 7.92 11.66
N GLU A 185 9.51 7.03 10.72
CA GLU A 185 9.45 5.58 10.91
C GLU A 185 10.54 5.14 11.90
N CYS A 186 11.74 5.71 11.77
CA CYS A 186 12.82 5.49 12.71
C CYS A 186 12.45 5.93 14.13
N LYS A 187 11.75 7.07 14.28
CA LYS A 187 11.32 7.58 15.60
C LYS A 187 10.39 6.65 16.36
N TYR A 188 9.57 5.88 15.64
CA TYR A 188 8.60 4.95 16.22
C TYR A 188 9.04 3.48 16.11
N CYS A 189 10.23 3.23 15.59
CA CYS A 189 10.79 1.89 15.48
C CYS A 189 11.20 1.38 16.88
N GLN A 190 10.73 0.20 17.23
CA GLN A 190 11.09 -0.45 18.50
C GLN A 190 12.59 -0.76 18.61
N PHE A 191 13.30 -0.79 17.49
CA PHE A 191 14.74 -1.05 17.40
C PHE A 191 15.59 0.23 17.29
N ASN A 192 14.98 1.41 17.39
CA ASN A 192 15.68 2.70 17.26
C ASN A 192 16.85 2.88 18.26
N SER A 193 16.80 2.22 19.40
CA SER A 193 17.87 2.25 20.40
C SER A 193 19.07 1.35 20.08
N ILE A 194 18.90 0.44 19.13
CA ILE A 194 19.92 -0.57 18.73
C ILE A 194 20.43 -0.27 17.32
N CYS A 195 19.64 0.46 16.53
CA CYS A 195 20.00 0.87 15.19
C CYS A 195 20.96 2.07 15.28
N PRO A 196 22.17 2.04 14.67
CA PRO A 196 23.14 3.11 14.71
C PRO A 196 22.68 4.40 14.03
#